data_e938f3fd1f2f3502b43e7b3c23503d8c
#
_entry.id   e938f3fd1f2f3502b43e7b3c23503d8c
#
_cell.length_a   1.000
_cell.length_b   1.000
_cell.length_c   1.000
_cell.angle_alpha   90.00
_cell.angle_beta   90.00
_cell.angle_gamma   90.00
#
_symmetry.space_group_name_H-M   'P 1'
#
loop_
_entity.id
_entity.type
_entity.pdbx_description
1 polymer ?
#
loop_
_entity_poly.entity_id
_entity_poly.type
_entity_poly.pdbx_seq_one_letter_code
_entity_poly.pdbx_strand_id
1 'polypeptide(L)'
;PGGDRAKAIAKDISSRYEVNCMAVNCLELDEDAVAAILKAVLYEFPMQELDLFLPPWVDALPADHPIKAGLYDAIRQNTAQLRHIREVEGVIAALGESEHISEARISAIDLGTGVAAARLALPRELFYKTLSEQSGFEVGDDGDLMSLLTKLAAVKAEYDKVAGALHDVRETGYGIVVPGIDELKLEEPEIMKQGGRYGVRLKASAPSIHMIRADIETAVSPIVGNEKQSEDMVNYLLQEFEGDTSKIWQSNIFGRSFHELVNEDLQAKLKRMPEDARRKLQETLTRIINEGSGGLICIIL
;
A
#
# COMPACT_ATOMS: atom_id res chain seq x y z
N PRO A 1 -18.44 -7.92 64.71
CA PRO A 1 -19.87 -7.77 64.35
C PRO A 1 -20.20 -6.45 63.65
N GLY A 2 -19.30 -5.49 63.62
CA GLY A 2 -19.48 -4.22 62.91
C GLY A 2 -19.14 -4.19 61.40
N GLY A 3 -18.34 -5.10 60.91
CA GLY A 3 -17.74 -5.08 59.60
C GLY A 3 -18.75 -5.19 58.45
N ASP A 4 -19.71 -6.12 58.53
CA ASP A 4 -20.64 -6.35 57.40
C ASP A 4 -21.71 -5.26 57.31
N ARG A 5 -22.18 -4.74 58.46
CA ARG A 5 -23.10 -3.64 58.49
C ARG A 5 -22.45 -2.34 57.99
N ALA A 6 -21.21 -2.08 58.35
CA ALA A 6 -20.46 -0.93 57.90
C ALA A 6 -20.20 -0.97 56.38
N LYS A 7 -19.83 -2.16 55.87
CA LYS A 7 -19.71 -2.39 54.40
C LYS A 7 -21.04 -2.16 53.65
N ALA A 8 -22.14 -2.62 54.18
CA ALA A 8 -23.46 -2.42 53.60
C ALA A 8 -23.85 -0.92 53.56
N ILE A 9 -23.58 -0.18 54.63
CA ILE A 9 -23.82 1.27 54.69
C ILE A 9 -22.88 2.02 53.70
N ALA A 10 -21.62 1.64 53.65
CA ALA A 10 -20.66 2.23 52.71
C ALA A 10 -21.11 2.06 51.25
N LYS A 11 -21.61 0.85 50.94
CA LYS A 11 -22.15 0.55 49.60
C LYS A 11 -23.42 1.37 49.26
N ASP A 12 -24.33 1.54 50.26
CA ASP A 12 -25.55 2.37 50.10
C ASP A 12 -25.17 3.84 49.85
N ILE A 13 -24.24 4.38 50.64
CA ILE A 13 -23.72 5.76 50.45
C ILE A 13 -23.05 5.90 49.09
N SER A 14 -22.18 4.97 48.67
CA SER A 14 -21.54 5.00 47.39
C SER A 14 -22.53 5.02 46.23
N SER A 15 -23.55 4.21 46.31
CA SER A 15 -24.61 4.13 45.27
C SER A 15 -25.54 5.35 45.24
N ARG A 16 -25.77 5.99 46.38
CA ARG A 16 -26.70 7.13 46.49
C ARG A 16 -26.04 8.46 46.07
N TYR A 17 -24.79 8.61 46.37
CA TYR A 17 -24.07 9.88 46.17
C TYR A 17 -23.00 9.81 45.09
N GLU A 18 -22.83 8.66 44.45
CA GLU A 18 -21.85 8.40 43.40
C GLU A 18 -20.41 8.73 43.84
N VAL A 19 -20.11 8.55 45.13
CA VAL A 19 -18.80 8.77 45.73
C VAL A 19 -18.21 7.46 46.26
N ASN A 20 -16.91 7.33 46.25
CA ASN A 20 -16.26 6.18 46.85
C ASN A 20 -16.39 6.25 48.39
N CYS A 21 -16.93 5.24 49.00
CA CYS A 21 -17.08 5.15 50.45
C CYS A 21 -16.47 3.88 50.96
N MET A 22 -15.50 4.01 51.87
CA MET A 22 -14.79 2.90 52.46
C MET A 22 -15.13 2.75 53.94
N ALA A 23 -15.50 1.53 54.40
CA ALA A 23 -15.66 1.22 55.79
C ALA A 23 -14.33 0.85 56.39
N VAL A 24 -13.88 1.62 57.41
CA VAL A 24 -12.57 1.45 58.06
C VAL A 24 -12.79 1.16 59.56
N ASN A 25 -12.06 0.20 60.13
CA ASN A 25 -11.98 -0.05 61.57
C ASN A 25 -10.79 0.75 62.14
N CYS A 26 -11.07 1.87 62.80
CA CYS A 26 -10.03 2.72 63.37
C CYS A 26 -9.26 2.13 64.53
N LEU A 27 -9.77 1.02 65.14
CA LEU A 27 -9.11 0.32 66.23
C LEU A 27 -8.07 -0.71 65.77
N GLU A 28 -8.20 -1.13 64.51
CA GLU A 28 -7.34 -2.15 63.87
C GLU A 28 -6.65 -1.56 62.61
N LEU A 29 -6.32 -0.26 62.66
CA LEU A 29 -5.68 0.42 61.54
C LEU A 29 -4.20 0.00 61.49
N ASP A 30 -3.87 -0.82 60.51
CA ASP A 30 -2.52 -1.22 60.18
C ASP A 30 -1.98 -0.43 58.98
N GLU A 31 -0.74 -0.67 58.59
CA GLU A 31 -0.07 -0.01 57.48
C GLU A 31 -0.77 -0.24 56.14
N ASP A 32 -1.28 -1.47 55.93
CA ASP A 32 -2.01 -1.85 54.72
C ASP A 32 -3.35 -1.11 54.60
N ALA A 33 -4.06 -0.98 55.72
CA ALA A 33 -5.32 -0.22 55.77
C ALA A 33 -5.10 1.28 55.48
N VAL A 34 -4.04 1.87 56.01
CA VAL A 34 -3.66 3.26 55.71
C VAL A 34 -3.32 3.42 54.21
N ALA A 35 -2.51 2.51 53.67
CA ALA A 35 -2.17 2.51 52.23
C ALA A 35 -3.41 2.39 51.34
N ALA A 36 -4.36 1.52 51.71
CA ALA A 36 -5.63 1.37 51.00
C ALA A 36 -6.47 2.65 51.02
N ILE A 37 -6.54 3.36 52.16
CA ILE A 37 -7.22 4.65 52.25
C ILE A 37 -6.57 5.69 51.34
N LEU A 38 -5.24 5.83 51.38
CA LEU A 38 -4.51 6.77 50.57
C LEU A 38 -4.68 6.44 49.09
N LYS A 39 -4.60 5.18 48.71
CA LYS A 39 -4.87 4.72 47.35
C LYS A 39 -6.30 5.11 46.89
N ALA A 40 -7.30 4.86 47.75
CA ALA A 40 -8.68 5.21 47.42
C ALA A 40 -8.88 6.73 47.17
N VAL A 41 -8.21 7.58 47.99
CA VAL A 41 -8.22 9.03 47.82
C VAL A 41 -7.55 9.43 46.47
N LEU A 42 -6.41 8.87 46.15
CA LEU A 42 -5.68 9.16 44.91
C LEU A 42 -6.47 8.74 43.66
N TYR A 43 -7.22 7.66 43.75
CA TYR A 43 -8.07 7.19 42.66
C TYR A 43 -9.30 8.09 42.39
N GLU A 44 -9.68 8.95 43.34
CA GLU A 44 -10.70 9.99 43.12
C GLU A 44 -10.18 11.24 42.41
N PHE A 45 -8.87 11.31 42.16
CA PHE A 45 -8.29 12.45 41.43
C PHE A 45 -8.79 12.49 39.98
N PRO A 46 -8.94 13.71 39.41
CA PRO A 46 -9.39 13.85 38.06
C PRO A 46 -8.39 13.28 37.05
N MET A 47 -8.91 12.59 36.07
CA MET A 47 -8.14 12.15 34.92
C MET A 47 -7.80 13.35 34.05
N GLN A 48 -6.52 13.49 33.67
CA GLN A 48 -6.03 14.56 32.80
C GLN A 48 -5.83 14.07 31.36
N GLU A 49 -5.24 12.88 31.21
CA GLU A 49 -4.88 12.34 29.91
C GLU A 49 -4.94 10.82 29.91
N LEU A 50 -5.46 10.23 28.86
CA LEU A 50 -5.46 8.78 28.60
C LEU A 50 -4.75 8.50 27.27
N ASP A 51 -3.53 7.98 27.36
CA ASP A 51 -2.76 7.55 26.21
C ASP A 51 -3.16 6.14 25.79
N LEU A 52 -3.68 5.99 24.57
CA LEU A 52 -4.05 4.71 23.99
C LEU A 52 -3.10 4.33 22.86
N PHE A 53 -2.33 3.26 23.05
CA PHE A 53 -1.40 2.75 22.06
C PHE A 53 -2.04 1.66 21.22
N LEU A 54 -2.26 1.96 19.94
CA LEU A 54 -2.73 1.04 18.91
C LEU A 54 -1.55 0.43 18.14
N PRO A 55 -1.70 -0.74 17.50
CA PRO A 55 -0.69 -1.24 16.56
C PRO A 55 -0.43 -0.24 15.44
N PRO A 56 0.86 0.03 15.07
CA PRO A 56 1.22 1.07 14.10
C PRO A 56 0.60 0.93 12.71
N TRP A 57 0.23 -0.29 12.30
CA TRP A 57 -0.40 -0.53 11.01
C TRP A 57 -1.80 0.12 10.90
N VAL A 58 -2.49 0.34 12.04
CA VAL A 58 -3.79 1.04 12.07
C VAL A 58 -3.64 2.49 11.61
N ASP A 59 -2.53 3.14 11.94
CA ASP A 59 -2.24 4.52 11.53
C ASP A 59 -2.04 4.63 10.02
N ALA A 60 -1.50 3.57 9.40
CA ALA A 60 -1.27 3.51 7.96
C ALA A 60 -2.57 3.36 7.14
N LEU A 61 -3.70 3.01 7.79
CA LEU A 61 -4.98 2.90 7.11
C LEU A 61 -5.56 4.28 6.75
N PRO A 62 -6.28 4.39 5.63
CA PRO A 62 -7.07 5.58 5.31
C PRO A 62 -8.02 5.98 6.44
N ALA A 63 -8.31 7.27 6.58
CA ALA A 63 -9.14 7.77 7.67
C ALA A 63 -10.59 7.23 7.65
N ASP A 64 -11.09 6.93 6.46
CA ASP A 64 -12.42 6.36 6.20
C ASP A 64 -12.47 4.84 6.23
N HIS A 65 -11.34 4.19 6.54
CA HIS A 65 -11.29 2.73 6.61
C HIS A 65 -12.19 2.21 7.74
N PRO A 66 -13.08 1.22 7.49
CA PRO A 66 -14.09 0.77 8.47
C PRO A 66 -13.49 0.35 9.82
N ILE A 67 -12.38 -0.38 9.81
CA ILE A 67 -11.69 -0.81 11.04
C ILE A 67 -11.20 0.41 11.84
N LYS A 68 -10.56 1.37 11.18
CA LYS A 68 -10.06 2.58 11.84
C LYS A 68 -11.20 3.41 12.41
N ALA A 69 -12.23 3.66 11.63
CA ALA A 69 -13.42 4.38 12.07
C ALA A 69 -14.10 3.69 13.26
N GLY A 70 -14.33 2.37 13.17
CA GLY A 70 -14.94 1.60 14.25
C GLY A 70 -14.14 1.61 15.55
N LEU A 71 -12.80 1.51 15.47
CA LEU A 71 -11.91 1.62 16.63
C LEU A 71 -12.00 2.99 17.29
N TYR A 72 -11.91 4.07 16.49
CA TYR A 72 -12.00 5.43 17.04
C TYR A 72 -13.37 5.73 17.61
N ASP A 73 -14.45 5.20 17.02
CA ASP A 73 -15.80 5.36 17.57
C ASP A 73 -15.96 4.58 18.88
N ALA A 74 -15.45 3.35 18.98
CA ALA A 74 -15.43 2.58 20.21
C ALA A 74 -14.64 3.30 21.31
N ILE A 75 -13.46 3.83 21.01
CA ILE A 75 -12.66 4.62 21.95
C ILE A 75 -13.46 5.84 22.41
N ARG A 76 -14.01 6.63 21.50
CA ARG A 76 -14.78 7.83 21.82
C ARG A 76 -15.98 7.54 22.71
N GLN A 77 -16.73 6.47 22.42
CA GLN A 77 -17.90 6.09 23.19
C GLN A 77 -17.54 5.67 24.62
N ASN A 78 -16.52 4.83 24.78
CA ASN A 78 -16.11 4.31 26.09
C ASN A 78 -15.38 5.36 26.95
N THR A 79 -14.70 6.31 26.34
CA THR A 79 -13.97 7.37 27.08
C THR A 79 -14.79 8.63 27.35
N ALA A 80 -15.97 8.76 26.75
CA ALA A 80 -16.79 9.99 26.83
C ALA A 80 -17.14 10.43 28.25
N GLN A 81 -17.26 9.51 29.19
CA GLN A 81 -17.64 9.76 30.58
C GLN A 81 -16.46 9.64 31.56
N LEU A 82 -15.25 9.36 31.07
CA LEU A 82 -14.04 9.22 31.90
C LEU A 82 -13.68 10.55 32.57
N ARG A 83 -13.73 10.59 33.92
CA ARG A 83 -13.45 11.80 34.71
C ARG A 83 -12.42 11.55 35.80
N HIS A 84 -12.39 10.36 36.36
CA HIS A 84 -11.55 10.01 37.50
C HIS A 84 -10.66 8.81 37.20
N ILE A 85 -9.54 8.74 37.87
CA ILE A 85 -8.57 7.64 37.67
C ILE A 85 -9.19 6.27 37.97
N ARG A 86 -10.10 6.17 38.94
CA ARG A 86 -10.81 4.94 39.30
C ARG A 86 -11.59 4.32 38.14
N GLU A 87 -11.99 5.12 37.15
CA GLU A 87 -12.83 4.69 36.04
C GLU A 87 -12.02 4.06 34.91
N VAL A 88 -10.69 4.27 34.91
CA VAL A 88 -9.78 3.78 33.85
C VAL A 88 -9.87 2.29 33.68
N GLU A 89 -9.83 1.51 34.77
CA GLU A 89 -9.90 0.05 34.70
C GLU A 89 -11.18 -0.42 34.00
N GLY A 90 -12.33 0.19 34.34
CA GLY A 90 -13.62 -0.13 33.72
C GLY A 90 -13.69 0.26 32.24
N VAL A 91 -13.14 1.41 31.89
CA VAL A 91 -13.07 1.89 30.50
C VAL A 91 -12.19 0.99 29.64
N ILE A 92 -11.02 0.61 30.14
CA ILE A 92 -10.12 -0.29 29.42
C ILE A 92 -10.68 -1.70 29.29
N ALA A 93 -11.37 -2.22 30.33
CA ALA A 93 -12.08 -3.49 30.24
C ALA A 93 -13.19 -3.45 29.17
N ALA A 94 -14.01 -2.39 29.15
CA ALA A 94 -15.06 -2.21 28.15
C ALA A 94 -14.50 -2.07 26.72
N LEU A 95 -13.35 -1.41 26.55
CA LEU A 95 -12.65 -1.37 25.26
C LEU A 95 -12.19 -2.78 24.84
N GLY A 96 -11.73 -3.62 25.78
CA GLY A 96 -11.35 -5.00 25.48
C GLY A 96 -12.52 -5.89 25.00
N GLU A 97 -13.76 -5.51 25.25
CA GLU A 97 -14.95 -6.21 24.76
C GLU A 97 -15.40 -5.74 23.36
N SER A 98 -14.72 -4.75 22.77
CA SER A 98 -15.05 -4.20 21.45
C SER A 98 -14.67 -5.17 20.33
N GLU A 99 -15.43 -5.18 19.24
CA GLU A 99 -15.38 -6.16 18.14
C GLU A 99 -13.98 -6.37 17.55
N HIS A 100 -13.15 -5.31 17.50
CA HIS A 100 -11.84 -5.35 16.84
C HIS A 100 -10.65 -5.42 17.79
N ILE A 101 -10.90 -5.44 19.11
CA ILE A 101 -9.84 -5.45 20.13
C ILE A 101 -9.75 -6.86 20.72
N SER A 102 -8.59 -7.50 20.61
CA SER A 102 -8.35 -8.81 21.21
C SER A 102 -7.92 -8.71 22.65
N GLU A 103 -7.27 -7.61 23.01
CA GLU A 103 -6.77 -7.38 24.35
C GLU A 103 -6.59 -5.89 24.61
N ALA A 104 -7.00 -5.44 25.81
CA ALA A 104 -6.77 -4.10 26.31
C ALA A 104 -6.07 -4.20 27.69
N ARG A 105 -4.87 -3.61 27.80
CA ARG A 105 -4.09 -3.63 29.03
C ARG A 105 -3.63 -2.26 29.43
N ILE A 106 -3.79 -1.94 30.71
CA ILE A 106 -3.20 -0.74 31.30
C ILE A 106 -1.69 -0.97 31.40
N SER A 107 -0.91 -0.04 30.87
CA SER A 107 0.55 -0.07 30.89
C SER A 107 1.12 0.69 32.09
N ALA A 108 0.50 1.83 32.41
CA ALA A 108 0.91 2.68 33.53
C ALA A 108 -0.24 3.57 34.00
N ILE A 109 -0.24 3.94 35.26
CA ILE A 109 -1.09 5.00 35.82
C ILE A 109 -0.17 5.88 36.69
N ASP A 110 -0.09 7.13 36.35
CA ASP A 110 0.61 8.14 37.13
C ASP A 110 -0.42 8.94 37.95
N LEU A 111 -0.50 8.60 39.23
CA LEU A 111 -1.42 9.24 40.16
C LEU A 111 -1.06 10.69 40.47
N GLY A 112 0.22 11.08 40.25
CA GLY A 112 0.69 12.44 40.50
C GLY A 112 0.28 13.43 39.43
N THR A 113 0.26 12.98 38.17
CA THR A 113 -0.09 13.80 37.00
C THR A 113 -1.51 13.57 36.52
N GLY A 114 -2.17 12.49 36.95
CA GLY A 114 -3.50 12.11 36.45
C GLY A 114 -3.46 11.54 35.03
N VAL A 115 -2.35 10.95 34.60
CA VAL A 115 -2.15 10.36 33.28
C VAL A 115 -2.22 8.85 33.39
N ALA A 116 -2.97 8.22 32.49
CA ALA A 116 -2.94 6.77 32.32
C ALA A 116 -2.55 6.39 30.90
N ALA A 117 -1.85 5.27 30.77
CA ALA A 117 -1.45 4.72 29.50
C ALA A 117 -1.98 3.27 29.37
N ALA A 118 -2.58 2.95 28.22
CA ALA A 118 -3.05 1.61 27.95
C ALA A 118 -2.68 1.18 26.52
N ARG A 119 -2.46 -0.11 26.36
CA ARG A 119 -2.17 -0.73 25.05
C ARG A 119 -3.35 -1.57 24.60
N LEU A 120 -3.77 -1.33 23.39
CA LEU A 120 -4.82 -2.09 22.72
C LEU A 120 -4.18 -3.01 21.68
N ALA A 121 -4.45 -4.30 21.78
CA ALA A 121 -4.02 -5.29 20.79
C ALA A 121 -5.19 -5.66 19.89
N LEU A 122 -4.91 -5.84 18.60
CA LEU A 122 -5.87 -6.30 17.60
C LEU A 122 -5.50 -7.72 17.18
N PRO A 123 -6.47 -8.55 16.74
CA PRO A 123 -6.18 -9.88 16.22
C PRO A 123 -5.21 -9.83 15.04
N ARG A 124 -4.25 -10.74 15.00
CA ARG A 124 -3.28 -10.81 13.89
C ARG A 124 -3.96 -11.14 12.55
N GLU A 125 -5.00 -11.94 12.60
CA GLU A 125 -5.82 -12.29 11.44
C GLU A 125 -6.42 -11.04 10.79
N LEU A 126 -6.80 -10.06 11.60
CA LEU A 126 -7.34 -8.79 11.12
C LEU A 126 -6.26 -7.99 10.36
N PHE A 127 -5.01 -8.03 10.84
CA PHE A 127 -3.88 -7.41 10.14
C PHE A 127 -3.67 -8.02 8.74
N TYR A 128 -3.59 -9.35 8.64
CA TYR A 128 -3.35 -10.01 7.35
C TYR A 128 -4.53 -9.86 6.39
N LYS A 129 -5.76 -9.93 6.90
CA LYS A 129 -6.96 -9.67 6.10
C LYS A 129 -6.92 -8.27 5.50
N THR A 130 -6.67 -7.26 6.34
CA THR A 130 -6.58 -5.86 5.90
C THR A 130 -5.42 -5.64 4.92
N LEU A 131 -4.27 -6.26 5.18
CA LEU A 131 -3.12 -6.21 4.28
C LEU A 131 -3.46 -6.79 2.91
N SER A 132 -4.15 -7.95 2.87
CA SER A 132 -4.58 -8.58 1.62
C SER A 132 -5.58 -7.72 0.86
N GLU A 133 -6.56 -7.13 1.54
CA GLU A 133 -7.55 -6.24 0.95
C GLU A 133 -6.91 -4.96 0.36
N GLN A 134 -5.94 -4.36 1.04
CA GLN A 134 -5.27 -3.14 0.59
C GLN A 134 -4.24 -3.39 -0.51
N SER A 135 -3.53 -4.50 -0.46
CA SER A 135 -2.44 -4.80 -1.40
C SER A 135 -2.88 -5.59 -2.63
N GLY A 136 -4.03 -6.28 -2.54
CA GLY A 136 -4.48 -7.23 -3.57
C GLY A 136 -3.70 -8.54 -3.58
N PHE A 137 -2.81 -8.78 -2.62
CA PHE A 137 -2.07 -10.03 -2.46
C PHE A 137 -2.71 -10.90 -1.38
N GLU A 138 -2.69 -12.22 -1.58
CA GLU A 138 -3.10 -13.17 -0.55
C GLU A 138 -1.97 -13.33 0.48
N VAL A 139 -2.19 -12.89 1.71
CA VAL A 139 -1.26 -12.99 2.83
C VAL A 139 -2.02 -13.46 4.06
N GLY A 140 -1.75 -14.68 4.53
CA GLY A 140 -2.42 -15.28 5.68
C GLY A 140 -1.61 -15.26 6.98
N ASP A 141 -0.27 -15.23 6.87
CA ASP A 141 0.63 -15.28 8.01
C ASP A 141 1.97 -14.56 7.75
N ASP A 142 2.86 -14.58 8.76
CA ASP A 142 4.21 -13.99 8.68
C ASP A 142 5.07 -14.65 7.59
N GLY A 143 4.88 -15.93 7.32
CA GLY A 143 5.63 -16.68 6.30
C GLY A 143 5.25 -16.22 4.89
N ASP A 144 3.95 -16.06 4.64
CA ASP A 144 3.44 -15.51 3.38
C ASP A 144 3.94 -14.08 3.16
N LEU A 145 3.88 -13.24 4.21
CA LEU A 145 4.37 -11.86 4.16
C LEU A 145 5.86 -11.81 3.83
N MET A 146 6.68 -12.63 4.49
CA MET A 146 8.12 -12.70 4.24
C MET A 146 8.42 -13.16 2.80
N SER A 147 7.71 -14.20 2.33
CA SER A 147 7.82 -14.72 0.97
C SER A 147 7.45 -13.65 -0.06
N LEU A 148 6.35 -12.93 0.16
CA LEU A 148 5.89 -11.83 -0.69
C LEU A 148 6.91 -10.71 -0.75
N LEU A 149 7.40 -10.24 0.40
CA LEU A 149 8.42 -9.18 0.47
C LEU A 149 9.71 -9.57 -0.25
N THR A 150 10.15 -10.82 -0.11
CA THR A 150 11.34 -11.32 -0.80
C THR A 150 11.15 -11.31 -2.33
N LYS A 151 9.97 -11.76 -2.82
CA LYS A 151 9.63 -11.70 -4.24
C LYS A 151 9.54 -10.25 -4.75
N LEU A 152 8.87 -9.38 -3.99
CA LEU A 152 8.75 -7.97 -4.36
C LEU A 152 10.11 -7.25 -4.36
N ALA A 153 11.01 -7.58 -3.45
CA ALA A 153 12.38 -7.04 -3.43
C ALA A 153 13.15 -7.41 -4.70
N ALA A 154 13.03 -8.67 -5.15
CA ALA A 154 13.65 -9.10 -6.40
C ALA A 154 13.05 -8.39 -7.63
N VAL A 155 11.72 -8.30 -7.69
CA VAL A 155 11.01 -7.57 -8.77
C VAL A 155 11.39 -6.09 -8.76
N LYS A 156 11.44 -5.47 -7.57
CA LYS A 156 11.85 -4.08 -7.42
C LYS A 156 13.26 -3.84 -7.91
N ALA A 157 14.22 -4.71 -7.60
CA ALA A 157 15.60 -4.59 -8.05
C ALA A 157 15.69 -4.61 -9.59
N GLU A 158 14.91 -5.46 -10.27
CA GLU A 158 14.85 -5.47 -11.73
C GLU A 158 14.11 -4.23 -12.29
N TYR A 159 13.03 -3.81 -11.64
CA TYR A 159 12.30 -2.61 -12.04
C TYR A 159 13.16 -1.34 -11.91
N ASP A 160 13.92 -1.20 -10.83
CA ASP A 160 14.75 -0.03 -10.59
C ASP A 160 15.83 0.15 -11.70
N LYS A 161 16.29 -0.93 -12.32
CA LYS A 161 17.22 -0.87 -13.47
C LYS A 161 16.60 -0.20 -14.69
N VAL A 162 15.30 -0.37 -14.90
CA VAL A 162 14.61 0.10 -16.10
C VAL A 162 13.70 1.31 -15.85
N ALA A 163 13.45 1.69 -14.60
CA ALA A 163 12.49 2.72 -14.21
C ALA A 163 12.78 4.07 -14.87
N GLY A 164 14.03 4.49 -14.91
CA GLY A 164 14.45 5.74 -15.56
C GLY A 164 14.16 5.72 -17.06
N ALA A 165 14.57 4.67 -17.75
CA ALA A 165 14.34 4.52 -19.18
C ALA A 165 12.84 4.45 -19.51
N LEU A 166 12.03 3.80 -18.65
CA LEU A 166 10.59 3.72 -18.81
C LEU A 166 9.93 5.09 -18.61
N HIS A 167 10.42 5.91 -17.67
CA HIS A 167 9.98 7.29 -17.51
C HIS A 167 10.29 8.11 -18.77
N ASP A 168 11.53 8.05 -19.27
CA ASP A 168 11.96 8.78 -20.46
C ASP A 168 11.13 8.40 -21.70
N VAL A 169 10.82 7.10 -21.87
CA VAL A 169 9.94 6.64 -22.96
C VAL A 169 8.55 7.27 -22.86
N ARG A 170 8.00 7.44 -21.68
CA ARG A 170 6.68 8.06 -21.50
C ARG A 170 6.68 9.54 -21.87
N GLU A 171 7.74 10.25 -21.51
CA GLU A 171 7.87 11.70 -21.72
C GLU A 171 8.35 12.04 -23.14
N THR A 172 9.34 11.32 -23.66
CA THR A 172 10.01 11.67 -24.92
C THR A 172 9.81 10.69 -26.06
N GLY A 173 9.23 9.53 -25.76
CA GLY A 173 9.09 8.43 -26.72
C GLY A 173 10.33 7.51 -26.83
N TYR A 174 11.43 7.83 -26.13
CA TYR A 174 12.65 7.05 -26.18
C TYR A 174 13.36 7.01 -24.84
N GLY A 175 13.80 5.83 -24.40
CA GLY A 175 14.52 5.61 -23.15
C GLY A 175 15.66 4.61 -23.31
N ILE A 176 16.71 4.79 -22.50
CA ILE A 176 17.91 3.95 -22.54
C ILE A 176 18.19 3.41 -21.15
N VAL A 177 18.30 2.08 -21.03
CA VAL A 177 18.86 1.44 -19.84
C VAL A 177 20.35 1.34 -20.01
N VAL A 178 21.07 2.08 -19.18
CA VAL A 178 22.54 2.06 -19.17
C VAL A 178 23.01 0.77 -18.47
N PRO A 179 23.94 0.00 -19.07
CA PRO A 179 24.44 -1.22 -18.46
C PRO A 179 25.17 -0.96 -17.14
N GLY A 180 25.02 -1.87 -16.19
CA GLY A 180 25.76 -1.87 -14.94
C GLY A 180 27.25 -2.22 -15.13
N ILE A 181 28.05 -1.96 -14.11
CA ILE A 181 29.51 -2.29 -14.13
C ILE A 181 29.72 -3.81 -14.25
N ASP A 182 28.82 -4.60 -13.71
CA ASP A 182 28.79 -6.07 -13.76
C ASP A 182 28.50 -6.64 -15.15
N GLU A 183 27.88 -5.83 -16.04
CA GLU A 183 27.61 -6.19 -17.43
C GLU A 183 28.73 -5.80 -18.40
N LEU A 184 29.70 -5.03 -17.92
CA LEU A 184 30.87 -4.61 -18.72
C LEU A 184 31.83 -5.79 -18.98
N LYS A 185 32.10 -6.04 -20.25
CA LYS A 185 33.10 -7.02 -20.70
C LYS A 185 34.33 -6.26 -21.17
N LEU A 186 35.45 -6.49 -20.50
CA LEU A 186 36.76 -5.94 -20.91
C LEU A 186 37.41 -6.89 -21.93
N GLU A 187 37.81 -6.36 -23.06
CA GLU A 187 38.59 -7.09 -24.06
C GLU A 187 40.09 -7.08 -23.69
N GLU A 188 40.85 -7.99 -24.29
CA GLU A 188 42.32 -8.04 -24.06
C GLU A 188 42.96 -6.73 -24.51
N PRO A 189 43.94 -6.20 -23.72
CA PRO A 189 44.65 -4.99 -24.08
C PRO A 189 45.45 -5.14 -25.38
N GLU A 190 45.29 -4.21 -26.31
CA GLU A 190 46.00 -4.17 -27.56
C GLU A 190 47.09 -3.08 -27.54
N ILE A 191 48.30 -3.37 -28.09
CA ILE A 191 49.32 -2.34 -28.31
C ILE A 191 48.95 -1.57 -29.57
N MET A 192 48.84 -0.24 -29.47
CA MET A 192 48.62 0.64 -30.60
C MET A 192 49.81 1.57 -30.83
N LYS A 193 50.09 1.87 -32.13
CA LYS A 193 51.10 2.83 -32.53
C LYS A 193 50.45 4.03 -33.21
N GLN A 194 50.67 5.21 -32.68
CA GLN A 194 50.14 6.45 -33.24
C GLN A 194 51.25 7.53 -33.28
N GLY A 195 51.52 8.06 -34.46
CA GLY A 195 52.50 9.13 -34.63
C GLY A 195 53.91 8.80 -34.10
N GLY A 196 54.37 7.53 -34.22
CA GLY A 196 55.69 7.09 -33.74
C GLY A 196 55.75 6.75 -32.24
N ARG A 197 54.67 6.88 -31.50
CA ARG A 197 54.55 6.52 -30.08
C ARG A 197 53.72 5.25 -29.90
N TYR A 198 54.02 4.48 -28.88
CA TYR A 198 53.28 3.29 -28.52
C TYR A 198 52.34 3.61 -27.36
N GLY A 199 51.14 3.09 -27.41
CA GLY A 199 50.12 3.17 -26.38
C GLY A 199 49.41 1.84 -26.17
N VAL A 200 48.59 1.73 -25.17
CA VAL A 200 47.72 0.57 -24.91
C VAL A 200 46.29 0.99 -25.20
N ARG A 201 45.59 0.21 -25.99
CA ARG A 201 44.15 0.36 -26.23
C ARG A 201 43.41 -0.64 -25.35
N LEU A 202 42.53 -0.12 -24.52
CA LEU A 202 41.57 -0.91 -23.74
C LEU A 202 40.19 -0.77 -24.38
N LYS A 203 39.55 -1.87 -24.70
CA LYS A 203 38.21 -1.90 -25.21
C LYS A 203 37.28 -2.55 -24.17
N ALA A 204 36.11 -1.98 -23.99
CA ALA A 204 35.05 -2.58 -23.19
C ALA A 204 33.77 -2.58 -24.00
N SER A 205 32.97 -3.60 -23.83
CA SER A 205 31.63 -3.73 -24.42
C SER A 205 30.60 -4.04 -23.35
N ALA A 206 29.38 -3.55 -23.53
CA ALA A 206 28.27 -3.86 -22.67
C ALA A 206 26.96 -3.81 -23.47
N PRO A 207 25.98 -4.64 -23.14
CA PRO A 207 24.65 -4.54 -23.73
C PRO A 207 23.91 -3.33 -23.17
N SER A 208 23.26 -2.54 -24.03
CA SER A 208 22.28 -1.53 -23.60
C SER A 208 20.89 -1.92 -24.06
N ILE A 209 19.85 -1.55 -23.28
CA ILE A 209 18.46 -1.77 -23.66
C ILE A 209 17.87 -0.44 -24.11
N HIS A 210 17.29 -0.43 -25.30
CA HIS A 210 16.62 0.74 -25.86
C HIS A 210 15.12 0.49 -25.92
N MET A 211 14.36 1.40 -25.33
CA MET A 211 12.89 1.37 -25.31
C MET A 211 12.39 2.48 -26.23
N ILE A 212 11.46 2.12 -27.12
CA ILE A 212 10.88 3.06 -28.10
C ILE A 212 9.38 2.96 -28.01
N ARG A 213 8.72 4.11 -27.89
CA ARG A 213 7.27 4.23 -28.01
C ARG A 213 6.90 4.42 -29.46
N ALA A 214 6.07 3.54 -29.98
CA ALA A 214 5.53 3.65 -31.34
C ALA A 214 4.00 3.63 -31.30
N ASP A 215 3.37 4.52 -32.04
CA ASP A 215 1.91 4.55 -32.17
C ASP A 215 1.48 3.52 -33.23
N ILE A 216 0.53 2.67 -32.86
CA ILE A 216 0.03 1.60 -33.70
C ILE A 216 -1.43 1.90 -34.01
N GLU A 217 -1.74 2.01 -35.29
CA GLU A 217 -3.10 2.22 -35.77
C GLU A 217 -3.72 0.88 -36.21
N THR A 218 -4.98 0.70 -35.89
CA THR A 218 -5.76 -0.42 -36.41
C THR A 218 -7.12 0.06 -36.92
N ALA A 219 -7.61 -0.60 -37.94
CA ALA A 219 -8.94 -0.36 -38.53
C ALA A 219 -9.69 -1.69 -38.55
N VAL A 220 -10.76 -1.79 -37.81
CA VAL A 220 -11.69 -2.90 -37.88
C VAL A 220 -12.83 -2.56 -38.81
N SER A 221 -12.99 -3.32 -39.88
CA SER A 221 -14.01 -3.06 -40.91
C SER A 221 -15.01 -4.22 -40.97
N PRO A 222 -15.94 -4.27 -40.00
CA PRO A 222 -16.95 -5.33 -40.01
C PRO A 222 -17.93 -5.18 -41.19
N ILE A 223 -18.29 -6.31 -41.78
CA ILE A 223 -19.29 -6.34 -42.86
C ILE A 223 -20.68 -6.43 -42.23
N VAL A 224 -21.50 -5.37 -42.42
CA VAL A 224 -22.81 -5.21 -41.75
C VAL A 224 -24.00 -5.66 -42.59
N GLY A 225 -23.78 -6.02 -43.83
CA GLY A 225 -24.86 -6.42 -44.71
C GLY A 225 -25.05 -5.47 -45.91
N ASN A 226 -26.27 -4.92 -46.14
CA ASN A 226 -26.53 -4.02 -47.26
C ASN A 226 -26.18 -2.54 -46.90
N GLU A 227 -26.18 -1.66 -47.94
CA GLU A 227 -25.80 -0.26 -47.82
C GLU A 227 -26.62 0.47 -46.73
N LYS A 228 -27.95 0.28 -46.71
CA LYS A 228 -28.83 0.90 -45.73
C LYS A 228 -28.52 0.48 -44.27
N GLN A 229 -28.24 -0.80 -44.07
CA GLN A 229 -27.83 -1.30 -42.73
C GLN A 229 -26.50 -0.74 -42.30
N SER A 230 -25.58 -0.50 -43.24
CA SER A 230 -24.29 0.13 -42.97
C SER A 230 -24.45 1.60 -42.57
N GLU A 231 -25.34 2.34 -43.30
CA GLU A 231 -25.66 3.73 -42.95
C GLU A 231 -26.32 3.85 -41.56
N ASP A 232 -27.28 2.98 -41.27
CA ASP A 232 -27.95 2.95 -39.95
C ASP A 232 -26.96 2.67 -38.85
N MET A 233 -25.99 1.74 -39.04
CA MET A 233 -24.93 1.45 -38.08
C MET A 233 -23.97 2.63 -37.89
N VAL A 234 -23.57 3.31 -38.97
CA VAL A 234 -22.71 4.50 -38.90
C VAL A 234 -23.40 5.61 -38.11
N ASN A 235 -24.69 5.86 -38.38
CA ASN A 235 -25.46 6.87 -37.63
C ASN A 235 -25.59 6.53 -36.16
N TYR A 236 -25.82 5.27 -35.82
CA TYR A 236 -25.85 4.81 -34.42
C TYR A 236 -24.49 5.04 -33.75
N LEU A 237 -23.38 4.64 -34.38
CA LEU A 237 -22.04 4.81 -33.81
C LEU A 237 -21.66 6.29 -33.64
N LEU A 238 -22.06 7.16 -34.57
CA LEU A 238 -21.83 8.60 -34.47
C LEU A 238 -22.59 9.22 -33.28
N GLN A 239 -23.83 8.83 -33.07
CA GLN A 239 -24.61 9.29 -31.92
C GLN A 239 -23.97 8.85 -30.58
N GLU A 240 -23.51 7.61 -30.48
CA GLU A 240 -22.81 7.12 -29.30
C GLU A 240 -21.43 7.79 -29.14
N PHE A 241 -20.74 8.10 -30.24
CA PHE A 241 -19.44 8.79 -30.21
C PHE A 241 -19.55 10.23 -29.70
N GLU A 242 -20.62 10.94 -30.06
CA GLU A 242 -20.90 12.30 -29.56
C GLU A 242 -21.32 12.29 -28.07
N GLY A 243 -21.84 11.17 -27.58
CA GLY A 243 -22.28 11.00 -26.18
C GLY A 243 -21.15 10.52 -25.27
N ASP A 244 -20.96 9.22 -25.24
CA ASP A 244 -20.01 8.54 -24.35
C ASP A 244 -19.25 7.46 -25.12
N THR A 245 -18.02 7.77 -25.52
CA THR A 245 -17.15 6.85 -26.26
C THR A 245 -16.86 5.54 -25.55
N SER A 246 -16.97 5.51 -24.21
CA SER A 246 -16.78 4.26 -23.44
C SER A 246 -17.84 3.19 -23.74
N LYS A 247 -19.03 3.61 -24.14
CA LYS A 247 -20.11 2.69 -24.53
C LYS A 247 -19.82 1.99 -25.86
N ILE A 248 -19.14 2.66 -26.78
CA ILE A 248 -18.72 2.07 -28.07
C ILE A 248 -17.79 0.88 -27.82
N TRP A 249 -16.84 1.00 -26.88
CA TRP A 249 -15.92 -0.06 -26.55
C TRP A 249 -16.62 -1.31 -26.00
N GLN A 250 -17.74 -1.13 -25.29
CA GLN A 250 -18.53 -2.21 -24.71
C GLN A 250 -19.65 -2.71 -25.66
N SER A 251 -19.93 -1.97 -26.74
CA SER A 251 -20.97 -2.35 -27.69
C SER A 251 -20.66 -3.70 -28.33
N ASN A 252 -21.67 -4.58 -28.34
CA ASN A 252 -21.55 -5.89 -28.96
C ASN A 252 -21.85 -5.79 -30.45
N ILE A 253 -20.80 -5.75 -31.25
CA ILE A 253 -20.88 -5.74 -32.69
C ILE A 253 -20.49 -7.14 -33.17
N PHE A 254 -21.41 -7.90 -33.76
CA PHE A 254 -21.17 -9.26 -34.27
C PHE A 254 -20.84 -10.34 -33.22
N GLY A 255 -21.46 -10.26 -32.05
CA GLY A 255 -21.28 -11.26 -30.99
C GLY A 255 -20.01 -11.12 -30.15
N ARG A 256 -19.22 -10.06 -30.41
CA ARG A 256 -18.03 -9.68 -29.62
C ARG A 256 -18.04 -8.20 -29.31
N SER A 257 -17.39 -7.78 -28.23
CA SER A 257 -17.23 -6.36 -27.95
C SER A 257 -16.29 -5.70 -28.97
N PHE A 258 -16.52 -4.43 -29.27
CA PHE A 258 -15.63 -3.67 -30.15
C PHE A 258 -14.20 -3.65 -29.59
N HIS A 259 -14.07 -3.54 -28.28
CA HIS A 259 -12.77 -3.64 -27.59
C HIS A 259 -12.02 -4.95 -27.88
N GLU A 260 -12.73 -6.10 -27.86
CA GLU A 260 -12.09 -7.39 -28.15
C GLU A 260 -11.59 -7.46 -29.59
N LEU A 261 -12.40 -6.97 -30.57
CA LEU A 261 -12.02 -6.96 -31.98
C LEU A 261 -10.79 -6.09 -32.24
N VAL A 262 -10.76 -4.89 -31.67
CA VAL A 262 -9.63 -3.96 -31.82
C VAL A 262 -8.38 -4.54 -31.12
N ASN A 263 -8.51 -5.09 -29.92
CA ASN A 263 -7.40 -5.67 -29.20
C ASN A 263 -6.80 -6.88 -29.93
N GLU A 264 -7.63 -7.75 -30.50
CA GLU A 264 -7.18 -8.91 -31.28
C GLU A 264 -6.37 -8.50 -32.49
N ASP A 265 -6.84 -7.47 -33.26
CA ASP A 265 -6.10 -6.97 -34.43
C ASP A 265 -4.80 -6.26 -34.04
N LEU A 266 -4.80 -5.43 -33.00
CA LEU A 266 -3.58 -4.81 -32.45
C LEU A 266 -2.56 -5.87 -32.02
N GLN A 267 -2.99 -6.90 -31.30
CA GLN A 267 -2.12 -8.01 -30.91
C GLN A 267 -1.56 -8.77 -32.12
N ALA A 268 -2.40 -8.97 -33.15
CA ALA A 268 -1.97 -9.61 -34.38
C ALA A 268 -0.93 -8.80 -35.12
N LYS A 269 -1.08 -7.46 -35.18
CA LYS A 269 -0.10 -6.54 -35.81
C LYS A 269 1.21 -6.52 -35.04
N LEU A 270 1.18 -6.44 -33.70
CA LEU A 270 2.36 -6.49 -32.86
C LEU A 270 3.18 -7.79 -33.02
N LYS A 271 2.48 -8.93 -33.13
CA LYS A 271 3.12 -10.25 -33.33
C LYS A 271 3.66 -10.46 -34.74
N ARG A 272 3.18 -9.69 -35.72
CA ARG A 272 3.60 -9.83 -37.13
C ARG A 272 4.94 -9.19 -37.47
N MET A 273 5.58 -8.46 -36.53
CA MET A 273 6.90 -7.88 -36.80
C MET A 273 7.90 -9.01 -37.15
N PRO A 274 8.41 -9.09 -38.40
CA PRO A 274 9.29 -10.16 -38.81
C PRO A 274 10.59 -10.20 -38.00
N GLU A 275 11.13 -11.36 -37.79
CA GLU A 275 12.38 -11.52 -37.03
C GLU A 275 13.54 -10.78 -37.72
N ASP A 276 13.58 -10.81 -39.06
CA ASP A 276 14.55 -10.04 -39.83
C ASP A 276 14.44 -8.54 -39.62
N ALA A 277 13.25 -7.99 -39.51
CA ALA A 277 13.04 -6.57 -39.23
C ALA A 277 13.55 -6.21 -37.83
N ARG A 278 13.27 -7.05 -36.82
CA ARG A 278 13.79 -6.87 -35.46
C ARG A 278 15.32 -6.88 -35.42
N ARG A 279 15.93 -7.83 -36.12
CA ARG A 279 17.38 -7.94 -36.23
C ARG A 279 18.01 -6.72 -36.93
N LYS A 280 17.45 -6.27 -38.05
CA LYS A 280 17.92 -5.07 -38.75
C LYS A 280 17.83 -3.81 -37.90
N LEU A 281 16.76 -3.64 -37.12
CA LEU A 281 16.62 -2.53 -36.17
C LEU A 281 17.73 -2.56 -35.13
N GLN A 282 18.00 -3.73 -34.53
CA GLN A 282 19.03 -3.93 -33.54
C GLN A 282 20.42 -3.65 -34.09
N GLU A 283 20.77 -4.17 -35.28
CA GLU A 283 22.04 -3.92 -35.96
C GLU A 283 22.20 -2.43 -36.30
N THR A 284 21.14 -1.79 -36.73
CA THR A 284 21.17 -0.36 -37.09
C THR A 284 21.41 0.49 -35.84
N LEU A 285 20.72 0.21 -34.72
CA LEU A 285 20.93 0.90 -33.45
C LEU A 285 22.35 0.70 -32.95
N THR A 286 22.87 -0.53 -32.98
CA THR A 286 24.25 -0.86 -32.57
C THR A 286 25.26 -0.06 -33.37
N ARG A 287 25.06 0.05 -34.70
CA ARG A 287 25.96 0.83 -35.56
C ARG A 287 25.88 2.33 -35.28
N ILE A 288 24.67 2.88 -35.11
CA ILE A 288 24.51 4.31 -34.81
C ILE A 288 25.20 4.68 -33.50
N ILE A 289 25.10 3.84 -32.48
CA ILE A 289 25.67 4.09 -31.15
C ILE A 289 27.19 3.99 -31.19
N ASN A 290 27.74 2.98 -31.87
CA ASN A 290 29.22 2.74 -31.89
C ASN A 290 29.98 3.62 -32.87
N GLU A 291 29.37 3.97 -34.00
CA GLU A 291 30.07 4.71 -35.08
C GLU A 291 29.72 6.21 -35.10
N GLY A 292 28.68 6.60 -34.34
CA GLY A 292 28.14 7.95 -34.39
C GLY A 292 27.27 8.21 -35.64
N SER A 293 26.25 9.03 -35.49
CA SER A 293 25.34 9.36 -36.60
C SER A 293 25.86 10.52 -37.42
N GLY A 294 26.79 10.24 -38.36
CA GLY A 294 27.24 11.24 -39.36
C GLY A 294 26.40 11.27 -40.65
N GLY A 295 25.32 10.52 -40.78
CA GLY A 295 24.60 10.37 -42.04
C GLY A 295 23.10 10.06 -41.91
N LEU A 296 22.44 10.08 -43.05
CA LEU A 296 21.02 9.74 -43.21
C LEU A 296 20.81 8.26 -42.79
N ILE A 297 19.91 8.05 -41.81
CA ILE A 297 19.54 6.70 -41.39
C ILE A 297 18.46 6.21 -42.34
N CYS A 298 18.78 5.25 -43.19
CA CYS A 298 17.81 4.58 -44.06
C CYS A 298 17.69 3.13 -43.60
N ILE A 299 16.51 2.77 -43.04
CA ILE A 299 16.19 1.38 -42.71
C ILE A 299 15.33 0.84 -43.85
N ILE A 300 15.91 -0.01 -44.68
CA ILE A 300 15.16 -0.75 -45.71
C ILE A 300 14.77 -2.09 -45.10
N LEU A 301 13.47 -2.24 -44.83
CA LEU A 301 12.84 -3.45 -44.31
C LEU A 301 12.58 -4.46 -45.44
#